data_cde953a9508344fdc0afbedc14d0d47f
#
_entry.id   cde953a9508344fdc0afbedc14d0d47f
#
_cell.length_a   1.000
_cell.length_b   1.000
_cell.length_c   1.000
_cell.angle_alpha   90.00
_cell.angle_beta   90.00
_cell.angle_gamma   90.00
#
_symmetry.space_group_name_H-M   'P 1'
#
loop_
_entity.id
_entity.type
_entity.pdbx_description
1 polymer ?
#
loop_
_entity_poly.entity_id
_entity_poly.type
_entity_poly.pdbx_seq_one_letter_code
_entity_poly.pdbx_strand_id
1 'polypeptide(L)'
;MKKILYVLLFISLFLTGCSNNSNIIDNITTDESGTNEEVKSNLNIAVIYFSATNNTENVATIISNYLDCELFEIVPTISYTSADLNYNNSDCRANQEQNNPNSRPEITNSIVVEKYNTIFIGYPIWWGKLPKIIYTFFDDYDLCEYTIIPFCTSGGSSIQTSVSEIKNLEPIANVLDGRRFSSNISNEEVIEWLKSLDLNVKEENIDMKIEIIIDDVSMIATLDDNPSAKEFYEYIKENNLTLKLEEYGGFEYVGPLGFSLTRNDESINTKPGDIILYNGNQISIMYGSNSWSYTKLGKIDTKFINNLNEIFKNSDVVITIKVMEG
;
A
#
# COMPACT_ATOMS: atom_id res chain seq x y z
N MET A 1 56.74 1.08 50.98
CA MET A 1 55.70 0.06 51.06
C MET A 1 54.53 0.55 50.14
N LYS A 2 54.52 0.07 48.92
CA LYS A 2 53.46 0.44 47.90
C LYS A 2 52.33 -0.58 47.97
N LYS A 3 51.14 -0.13 48.34
CA LYS A 3 49.93 -0.95 48.33
C LYS A 3 49.42 -1.00 46.87
N ILE A 4 49.41 -2.18 46.26
CA ILE A 4 48.81 -2.48 44.97
C ILE A 4 47.31 -2.72 45.22
N LEU A 5 46.48 -1.87 44.65
CA LEU A 5 45.02 -2.00 44.65
C LEU A 5 44.58 -2.76 43.38
N TYR A 6 44.12 -4.00 43.56
CA TYR A 6 43.50 -4.77 42.47
C TYR A 6 42.08 -4.25 42.23
N VAL A 7 41.86 -3.61 41.09
CA VAL A 7 40.52 -3.30 40.57
C VAL A 7 40.07 -4.53 39.76
N LEU A 8 39.13 -5.28 40.33
CA LEU A 8 38.42 -6.32 39.62
C LEU A 8 37.40 -5.66 38.70
N LEU A 9 37.71 -5.66 37.40
CA LEU A 9 36.78 -5.22 36.37
C LEU A 9 35.77 -6.36 36.11
N PHE A 10 34.53 -6.21 36.60
CA PHE A 10 33.42 -7.06 36.21
C PHE A 10 32.99 -6.62 34.79
N ILE A 11 33.41 -7.39 33.79
CA ILE A 11 32.82 -7.30 32.44
C ILE A 11 31.51 -8.09 32.52
N SER A 12 30.41 -7.38 32.69
CA SER A 12 29.07 -7.94 32.41
C SER A 12 28.87 -7.93 30.90
N LEU A 13 29.09 -9.08 30.25
CA LEU A 13 28.56 -9.31 28.91
C LEU A 13 27.03 -9.32 29.01
N PHE A 14 26.38 -8.26 28.55
CA PHE A 14 24.98 -8.33 28.17
C PHE A 14 24.94 -9.00 26.80
N LEU A 15 24.85 -10.34 26.80
CA LEU A 15 24.33 -11.09 25.68
C LEU A 15 22.81 -10.95 25.72
N THR A 16 22.27 -9.95 25.04
CA THR A 16 20.86 -9.99 24.65
C THR A 16 20.74 -10.98 23.49
N GLY A 17 20.67 -12.25 23.84
CA GLY A 17 20.37 -13.31 22.90
C GLY A 17 18.86 -13.34 22.64
N CYS A 18 18.45 -13.33 21.39
CA CYS A 18 17.12 -13.77 21.01
C CYS A 18 16.87 -15.15 21.64
N SER A 19 15.89 -15.23 22.54
CA SER A 19 15.53 -16.48 23.21
C SER A 19 14.84 -17.39 22.19
N ASN A 20 15.52 -18.41 21.72
CA ASN A 20 14.91 -19.51 21.00
C ASN A 20 13.89 -20.21 21.92
N ASN A 21 12.64 -19.89 21.79
CA ASN A 21 11.55 -20.63 22.39
C ASN A 21 11.21 -21.84 21.51
N SER A 22 12.10 -22.84 21.51
CA SER A 22 11.86 -24.16 20.96
C SER A 22 11.05 -24.99 21.95
N ASN A 23 9.76 -24.79 22.01
CA ASN A 23 8.80 -25.72 22.63
C ASN A 23 7.39 -25.47 22.09
N ILE A 24 7.12 -25.90 20.86
CA ILE A 24 5.79 -26.36 20.42
C ILE A 24 6.02 -27.45 19.36
N ILE A 25 6.43 -28.62 19.76
CA ILE A 25 6.17 -29.86 19.03
C ILE A 25 5.75 -30.86 20.10
N ASP A 26 4.44 -31.04 20.26
CA ASP A 26 3.80 -32.29 20.62
C ASP A 26 2.29 -32.00 20.76
N ASN A 27 1.60 -32.20 19.66
CA ASN A 27 0.23 -32.74 19.60
C ASN A 27 -0.23 -32.75 18.14
N ILE A 28 0.38 -33.68 17.37
CA ILE A 28 -0.25 -34.13 16.11
C ILE A 28 -1.18 -35.27 16.52
N THR A 29 -2.45 -34.93 16.70
CA THR A 29 -3.52 -35.92 16.55
C THR A 29 -3.85 -35.97 15.07
N THR A 30 -3.52 -37.10 14.45
CA THR A 30 -3.97 -37.47 13.11
C THR A 30 -5.46 -37.60 13.07
N ASP A 31 -6.13 -36.62 12.42
CA ASP A 31 -7.51 -36.81 11.94
C ASP A 31 -7.44 -36.70 10.40
N GLU A 32 -7.76 -37.81 9.75
CA GLU A 32 -7.78 -37.94 8.31
C GLU A 32 -9.00 -37.19 7.73
N SER A 33 -8.84 -35.88 7.42
CA SER A 33 -9.62 -35.23 6.38
C SER A 33 -8.77 -34.07 5.83
N GLY A 34 -8.16 -34.31 4.67
CA GLY A 34 -7.27 -33.36 4.04
C GLY A 34 -7.99 -32.08 3.60
N THR A 35 -7.84 -31.03 4.35
CA THR A 35 -7.86 -29.66 3.87
C THR A 35 -6.53 -29.03 4.30
N ASN A 36 -5.63 -28.81 3.34
CA ASN A 36 -4.48 -27.95 3.54
C ASN A 36 -5.02 -26.53 3.85
N GLU A 37 -5.20 -26.22 5.12
CA GLU A 37 -5.25 -24.84 5.56
C GLU A 37 -3.83 -24.30 5.43
N GLU A 38 -3.56 -23.60 4.33
CA GLU A 38 -2.42 -22.69 4.23
C GLU A 38 -2.53 -21.71 5.42
N VAL A 39 -1.56 -21.75 6.31
CA VAL A 39 -1.40 -20.75 7.37
C VAL A 39 -1.09 -19.43 6.67
N LYS A 40 -2.15 -18.68 6.31
CA LYS A 40 -2.02 -17.31 5.79
C LYS A 40 -1.43 -16.45 6.91
N SER A 41 -0.15 -16.14 6.85
CA SER A 41 0.44 -15.13 7.70
C SER A 41 -0.26 -13.79 7.41
N ASN A 42 -0.96 -13.25 8.39
CA ASN A 42 -1.48 -11.87 8.30
C ASN A 42 -0.27 -10.93 8.25
N LEU A 43 -0.02 -10.31 7.10
CA LEU A 43 0.97 -9.27 6.96
C LEU A 43 0.42 -7.99 7.59
N ASN A 44 1.08 -7.55 8.66
CA ASN A 44 0.89 -6.22 9.21
C ASN A 44 2.03 -5.34 8.69
N ILE A 45 1.72 -4.45 7.76
CA ILE A 45 2.68 -3.65 7.01
C ILE A 45 2.72 -2.22 7.55
N ALA A 46 3.92 -1.64 7.60
CA ALA A 46 4.13 -0.21 7.73
C ALA A 46 5.14 0.28 6.68
N VAL A 47 4.99 1.53 6.28
CA VAL A 47 5.99 2.26 5.50
C VAL A 47 6.69 3.26 6.40
N ILE A 48 7.99 3.11 6.55
CA ILE A 48 8.84 4.01 7.33
C ILE A 48 9.83 4.65 6.37
N TYR A 49 9.99 5.97 6.40
CA TYR A 49 10.87 6.64 5.46
C TYR A 49 11.60 7.84 6.06
N PHE A 50 12.75 8.15 5.49
CA PHE A 50 13.44 9.42 5.63
C PHE A 50 13.47 10.15 4.29
N SER A 51 13.11 11.44 4.27
CA SER A 51 13.16 12.26 3.07
C SER A 51 13.64 13.68 3.38
N ALA A 52 14.71 14.14 2.73
CA ALA A 52 15.22 15.49 2.89
C ALA A 52 14.74 16.46 1.78
N THR A 53 14.17 15.94 0.69
CA THR A 53 13.77 16.70 -0.51
C THR A 53 12.46 16.21 -1.11
N ASN A 54 11.62 15.54 -0.32
CA ASN A 54 10.31 14.99 -0.62
C ASN A 54 10.29 13.88 -1.71
N ASN A 55 11.42 13.55 -2.35
CA ASN A 55 11.44 12.51 -3.38
C ASN A 55 11.12 11.13 -2.81
N THR A 56 11.71 10.76 -1.68
CA THR A 56 11.43 9.48 -1.01
C THR A 56 10.03 9.46 -0.41
N GLU A 57 9.58 10.57 0.15
CA GLU A 57 8.23 10.77 0.67
C GLU A 57 7.16 10.47 -0.39
N ASN A 58 7.34 10.98 -1.62
CA ASN A 58 6.40 10.71 -2.71
C ASN A 58 6.26 9.20 -2.99
N VAL A 59 7.37 8.46 -3.03
CA VAL A 59 7.34 7.00 -3.22
C VAL A 59 6.70 6.32 -2.01
N ALA A 60 7.05 6.72 -0.80
CA ALA A 60 6.49 6.19 0.45
C ALA A 60 4.96 6.36 0.51
N THR A 61 4.47 7.53 0.11
CA THR A 61 3.03 7.85 0.04
C THR A 61 2.30 6.95 -0.97
N ILE A 62 2.89 6.71 -2.16
CA ILE A 62 2.29 5.80 -3.15
C ILE A 62 2.21 4.39 -2.60
N ILE A 63 3.27 3.90 -1.93
CA ILE A 63 3.30 2.55 -1.32
C ILE A 63 2.23 2.44 -0.23
N SER A 64 2.19 3.40 0.71
CA SER A 64 1.23 3.42 1.81
C SER A 64 -0.21 3.46 1.32
N ASN A 65 -0.53 4.30 0.34
CA ASN A 65 -1.87 4.40 -0.24
C ASN A 65 -2.28 3.11 -0.98
N TYR A 66 -1.35 2.48 -1.72
CA TYR A 66 -1.65 1.26 -2.46
C TYR A 66 -1.86 0.05 -1.55
N LEU A 67 -1.08 -0.04 -0.45
CA LEU A 67 -1.15 -1.15 0.51
C LEU A 67 -2.14 -0.89 1.66
N ASP A 68 -2.77 0.29 1.70
CA ASP A 68 -3.65 0.75 2.79
C ASP A 68 -3.01 0.53 4.18
N CYS A 69 -1.79 1.05 4.36
CA CYS A 69 -1.01 0.84 5.56
C CYS A 69 -0.47 2.14 6.16
N GLU A 70 -0.06 2.10 7.44
CA GLU A 70 0.44 3.27 8.16
C GLU A 70 1.76 3.77 7.55
N LEU A 71 1.92 5.10 7.51
CA LEU A 71 3.07 5.82 6.98
C LEU A 71 3.76 6.63 8.08
N PHE A 72 5.07 6.40 8.29
CA PHE A 72 5.86 7.08 9.31
C PHE A 72 7.10 7.73 8.70
N GLU A 73 7.29 9.00 9.01
CA GLU A 73 8.53 9.71 8.69
C GLU A 73 9.56 9.54 9.81
N ILE A 74 10.81 9.30 9.46
CA ILE A 74 11.96 9.44 10.36
C ILE A 74 12.36 10.92 10.36
N VAL A 75 12.04 11.63 11.45
CA VAL A 75 12.21 13.08 11.55
C VAL A 75 13.54 13.38 12.25
N PRO A 76 14.54 13.99 11.56
CA PRO A 76 15.78 14.39 12.19
C PRO A 76 15.54 15.55 13.17
N THR A 77 16.19 15.54 14.33
CA THR A 77 16.14 16.64 15.31
C THR A 77 16.58 17.97 14.71
N ILE A 78 17.53 17.93 13.80
CA ILE A 78 17.95 19.10 13.02
C ILE A 78 17.68 18.78 11.54
N SER A 79 16.73 19.49 10.95
CA SER A 79 16.37 19.32 9.53
C SER A 79 17.57 19.61 8.61
N TYR A 80 17.63 18.90 7.49
CA TYR A 80 18.66 19.13 6.47
C TYR A 80 18.26 20.29 5.57
N THR A 81 19.13 21.29 5.47
CA THR A 81 19.01 22.42 4.54
C THR A 81 19.64 22.09 3.18
N SER A 82 19.38 22.92 2.17
CA SER A 82 20.05 22.78 0.87
C SER A 82 21.58 22.94 0.98
N ALA A 83 22.08 23.70 1.96
CA ALA A 83 23.50 23.83 2.25
C ALA A 83 24.10 22.54 2.83
N ASP A 84 23.34 21.85 3.68
CA ASP A 84 23.72 20.56 4.27
C ASP A 84 23.82 19.43 3.24
N LEU A 85 23.10 19.57 2.11
CA LEU A 85 23.03 18.59 1.03
C LEU A 85 23.88 18.97 -0.21
N ASN A 86 24.71 19.99 -0.12
CA ASN A 86 25.50 20.47 -1.26
C ASN A 86 26.68 19.55 -1.57
N TYR A 87 26.52 18.67 -2.56
CA TYR A 87 27.56 17.73 -3.03
C TYR A 87 28.88 18.37 -3.46
N ASN A 88 28.86 19.65 -3.83
CA ASN A 88 30.07 20.38 -4.23
C ASN A 88 30.86 20.91 -3.04
N ASN A 89 30.33 20.80 -1.83
CA ASN A 89 31.00 21.23 -0.61
C ASN A 89 31.37 19.99 0.23
N SER A 90 32.66 19.67 0.32
CA SER A 90 33.17 18.56 1.14
C SER A 90 32.86 18.71 2.63
N ASP A 91 32.62 19.94 3.09
CA ASP A 91 32.37 20.27 4.48
C ASP A 91 30.88 20.37 4.79
N CYS A 92 29.97 20.05 3.85
CA CYS A 92 28.56 20.02 4.14
C CYS A 92 28.22 18.90 5.13
N ARG A 93 27.17 19.10 5.92
CA ARG A 93 26.77 18.20 7.01
C ARG A 93 26.60 16.77 6.53
N ALA A 94 25.85 16.55 5.45
CA ALA A 94 25.60 15.20 4.93
C ALA A 94 26.89 14.49 4.50
N ASN A 95 27.88 15.22 3.92
CA ASN A 95 29.19 14.64 3.58
C ASN A 95 30.00 14.29 4.84
N GLN A 96 30.01 15.16 5.85
CA GLN A 96 30.69 14.87 7.12
C GLN A 96 30.08 13.66 7.82
N GLU A 97 28.75 13.53 7.87
CA GLU A 97 28.05 12.38 8.41
C GLU A 97 28.40 11.10 7.66
N GLN A 98 28.36 11.12 6.31
CA GLN A 98 28.64 9.92 5.49
C GLN A 98 30.10 9.45 5.61
N ASN A 99 31.05 10.35 5.84
CA ASN A 99 32.45 10.03 6.02
C ASN A 99 32.79 9.58 7.45
N ASN A 100 31.89 9.78 8.41
CA ASN A 100 32.05 9.31 9.78
C ASN A 100 31.26 8.00 10.02
N PRO A 101 31.91 6.83 10.15
CA PRO A 101 31.21 5.56 10.36
C PRO A 101 30.38 5.53 11.64
N ASN A 102 30.72 6.35 12.63
CA ASN A 102 30.05 6.43 13.92
C ASN A 102 28.98 7.53 13.99
N SER A 103 28.72 8.22 12.89
CA SER A 103 27.69 9.26 12.88
C SER A 103 26.30 8.64 13.08
N ARG A 104 25.55 9.26 13.99
CA ARG A 104 24.17 8.91 14.35
C ARG A 104 23.36 10.20 14.52
N PRO A 105 22.85 10.77 13.43
CA PRO A 105 21.97 11.93 13.53
C PRO A 105 20.74 11.59 14.37
N GLU A 106 20.39 12.45 15.34
CA GLU A 106 19.28 12.22 16.26
C GLU A 106 17.92 12.26 15.54
N ILE A 107 17.02 11.37 15.97
CA ILE A 107 15.63 11.29 15.53
C ILE A 107 14.74 11.90 16.62
N THR A 108 13.80 12.77 16.24
CA THR A 108 12.92 13.48 17.20
C THR A 108 11.70 12.65 17.60
N ASN A 109 11.13 11.90 16.66
CA ASN A 109 9.90 11.16 16.87
C ASN A 109 10.20 9.69 17.19
N SER A 110 9.25 9.06 17.88
CA SER A 110 9.24 7.61 18.08
C SER A 110 8.20 6.95 17.15
N ILE A 111 8.51 5.75 16.68
CA ILE A 111 7.66 4.95 15.80
C ILE A 111 7.31 3.67 16.53
N VAL A 112 6.02 3.32 16.58
CA VAL A 112 5.57 2.07 17.20
C VAL A 112 5.69 0.96 16.16
N VAL A 113 6.78 0.17 16.21
CA VAL A 113 7.04 -0.89 15.22
C VAL A 113 6.42 -2.24 15.58
N GLU A 114 6.09 -2.48 16.85
CA GLU A 114 5.67 -3.77 17.41
C GLU A 114 4.33 -4.28 16.85
N LYS A 115 3.57 -3.42 16.20
CA LYS A 115 2.31 -3.78 15.54
C LYS A 115 2.53 -4.50 14.20
N TYR A 116 3.72 -4.43 13.64
CA TYR A 116 4.02 -4.85 12.28
C TYR A 116 4.94 -6.06 12.27
N ASN A 117 4.93 -6.76 11.16
CA ASN A 117 5.88 -7.85 10.86
C ASN A 117 6.60 -7.61 9.54
N THR A 118 6.15 -6.62 8.77
CA THR A 118 6.73 -6.24 7.48
C THR A 118 6.88 -4.72 7.42
N ILE A 119 8.09 -4.26 7.16
CA ILE A 119 8.42 -2.84 7.10
C ILE A 119 9.01 -2.51 5.73
N PHE A 120 8.37 -1.61 5.01
CA PHE A 120 9.00 -0.90 3.91
C PHE A 120 9.86 0.21 4.48
N ILE A 121 11.17 0.21 4.19
CA ILE A 121 12.10 1.25 4.65
C ILE A 121 12.60 2.08 3.48
N GLY A 122 12.25 3.39 3.46
CA GLY A 122 12.53 4.33 2.39
C GLY A 122 13.61 5.35 2.74
N TYR A 123 14.55 5.61 1.81
CA TYR A 123 15.63 6.58 2.02
C TYR A 123 16.21 7.10 0.70
N PRO A 124 16.77 8.33 0.67
CA PRO A 124 17.60 8.76 -0.45
C PRO A 124 18.97 8.09 -0.40
N ILE A 125 19.60 7.82 -1.55
CA ILE A 125 20.99 7.40 -1.56
C ILE A 125 21.91 8.63 -1.46
N TRP A 126 22.75 8.65 -0.44
CA TRP A 126 23.78 9.67 -0.27
C TRP A 126 25.18 9.09 -0.46
N TRP A 127 25.95 9.64 -1.39
CA TRP A 127 27.31 9.15 -1.75
C TRP A 127 27.35 7.63 -2.00
N GLY A 128 26.30 7.09 -2.63
CA GLY A 128 26.20 5.66 -2.94
C GLY A 128 25.86 4.74 -1.77
N LYS A 129 25.49 5.27 -0.60
CA LYS A 129 25.30 4.54 0.66
C LYS A 129 24.00 4.92 1.35
N LEU A 130 23.69 4.16 2.39
CA LEU A 130 22.60 4.43 3.32
C LEU A 130 22.88 5.73 4.11
N PRO A 131 21.93 6.68 4.24
CA PRO A 131 22.08 7.84 5.10
C PRO A 131 22.27 7.47 6.57
N LYS A 132 23.13 8.23 7.28
CA LYS A 132 23.46 7.90 8.68
C LYS A 132 22.28 7.94 9.65
N ILE A 133 21.25 8.71 9.36
CA ILE A 133 20.02 8.73 10.17
C ILE A 133 19.28 7.37 10.13
N ILE A 134 19.41 6.60 9.05
CA ILE A 134 18.83 5.26 8.96
C ILE A 134 19.60 4.28 9.85
N TYR A 135 20.91 4.48 10.06
CA TYR A 135 21.66 3.72 11.07
C TYR A 135 21.15 4.01 12.48
N THR A 136 20.83 5.27 12.79
CA THR A 136 20.19 5.63 14.08
C THR A 136 18.86 4.89 14.26
N PHE A 137 18.04 4.85 13.22
CA PHE A 137 16.79 4.11 13.26
C PHE A 137 16.99 2.63 13.60
N PHE A 138 17.92 1.95 12.95
CA PHE A 138 18.23 0.55 13.24
C PHE A 138 18.94 0.34 14.59
N ASP A 139 19.63 1.35 15.15
CA ASP A 139 20.17 1.28 16.50
C ASP A 139 19.07 1.43 17.57
N ASP A 140 17.98 2.16 17.26
CA ASP A 140 16.89 2.45 18.18
C ASP A 140 15.80 1.35 18.19
N TYR A 141 15.67 0.56 17.10
CA TYR A 141 14.61 -0.45 16.92
C TYR A 141 15.20 -1.81 16.58
N ASP A 142 14.84 -2.85 17.33
CA ASP A 142 15.19 -4.25 17.03
C ASP A 142 14.19 -4.83 16.04
N LEU A 143 14.64 -5.09 14.82
CA LEU A 143 13.83 -5.62 13.73
C LEU A 143 14.23 -7.04 13.31
N CYS A 144 14.82 -7.82 14.21
CA CYS A 144 15.40 -9.14 13.90
C CYS A 144 14.39 -10.16 13.36
N GLU A 145 13.12 -10.06 13.71
CA GLU A 145 12.05 -10.99 13.25
C GLU A 145 11.19 -10.43 12.11
N TYR A 146 11.58 -9.28 11.56
CA TYR A 146 10.78 -8.59 10.55
C TYR A 146 11.19 -8.97 9.13
N THR A 147 10.24 -8.84 8.20
CA THR A 147 10.55 -8.72 6.79
C THR A 147 10.77 -7.24 6.47
N ILE A 148 11.98 -6.91 6.01
CA ILE A 148 12.37 -5.54 5.66
C ILE A 148 12.46 -5.43 4.14
N ILE A 149 11.72 -4.48 3.57
CA ILE A 149 11.65 -4.24 2.13
C ILE A 149 12.21 -2.84 1.84
N PRO A 150 13.50 -2.74 1.48
CA PRO A 150 14.13 -1.46 1.22
C PRO A 150 13.63 -0.84 -0.10
N PHE A 151 13.43 0.48 -0.09
CA PHE A 151 13.31 1.24 -1.32
C PHE A 151 14.11 2.54 -1.20
N CYS A 152 14.64 3.03 -2.31
CA CYS A 152 15.42 4.24 -2.27
C CYS A 152 15.13 5.16 -3.45
N THR A 153 15.40 6.45 -3.28
CA THR A 153 15.45 7.41 -4.37
C THR A 153 16.88 7.81 -4.67
N SER A 154 17.22 7.81 -5.96
CA SER A 154 18.58 8.13 -6.41
C SER A 154 18.59 8.62 -7.85
N GLY A 155 19.44 9.61 -8.16
CA GLY A 155 19.69 10.08 -9.52
C GLY A 155 20.41 9.06 -10.42
N GLY A 156 21.04 8.01 -9.84
CA GLY A 156 21.78 7.02 -10.62
C GLY A 156 22.45 5.92 -9.81
N SER A 157 22.71 6.14 -8.52
CA SER A 157 23.31 5.11 -7.66
C SER A 157 22.36 3.93 -7.43
N SER A 158 22.92 2.73 -7.43
CA SER A 158 22.20 1.49 -7.14
C SER A 158 21.80 1.37 -5.66
N ILE A 159 20.80 0.57 -5.38
CA ILE A 159 20.34 0.26 -4.01
C ILE A 159 21.21 -0.81 -3.32
N GLN A 160 21.93 -1.65 -4.06
CA GLN A 160 22.58 -2.86 -3.54
C GLN A 160 23.52 -2.61 -2.36
N THR A 161 24.30 -1.52 -2.40
CA THR A 161 25.21 -1.20 -1.29
C THR A 161 24.43 -0.94 -0.01
N SER A 162 23.39 -0.13 -0.06
CA SER A 162 22.56 0.20 1.10
C SER A 162 21.77 -1.01 1.62
N VAL A 163 21.29 -1.89 0.74
CA VAL A 163 20.68 -3.17 1.14
C VAL A 163 21.70 -4.07 1.88
N SER A 164 22.95 -4.13 1.40
CA SER A 164 23.98 -4.88 2.10
C SER A 164 24.30 -4.28 3.47
N GLU A 165 24.26 -2.95 3.60
CA GLU A 165 24.42 -2.27 4.89
C GLU A 165 23.26 -2.60 5.83
N ILE A 166 22.01 -2.63 5.37
CA ILE A 166 20.84 -3.06 6.18
C ILE A 166 20.98 -4.52 6.60
N LYS A 167 21.36 -5.43 5.69
CA LYS A 167 21.60 -6.86 6.03
C LYS A 167 22.70 -7.05 7.10
N ASN A 168 23.65 -6.12 7.19
CA ASN A 168 24.66 -6.14 8.24
C ASN A 168 24.17 -5.57 9.57
N LEU A 169 23.25 -4.60 9.54
CA LEU A 169 22.63 -4.01 10.73
C LEU A 169 21.61 -4.99 11.33
N GLU A 170 20.85 -5.68 10.49
CA GLU A 170 19.80 -6.63 10.87
C GLU A 170 20.08 -8.03 10.28
N PRO A 171 21.10 -8.75 10.80
CA PRO A 171 21.56 -9.99 10.18
C PRO A 171 20.59 -11.17 10.30
N ILE A 172 19.58 -11.08 11.17
CA ILE A 172 18.57 -12.12 11.40
C ILE A 172 17.28 -11.80 10.63
N ALA A 173 17.00 -10.51 10.37
CA ALA A 173 15.83 -10.08 9.64
C ALA A 173 15.80 -10.64 8.20
N ASN A 174 14.59 -10.83 7.68
CA ASN A 174 14.40 -11.18 6.27
C ASN A 174 14.47 -9.91 5.40
N VAL A 175 15.66 -9.50 4.99
CA VAL A 175 15.86 -8.28 4.18
C VAL A 175 15.82 -8.61 2.69
N LEU A 176 14.79 -8.11 2.00
CA LEU A 176 14.61 -8.28 0.55
C LEU A 176 15.56 -7.38 -0.25
N ASP A 177 15.68 -7.63 -1.56
CA ASP A 177 16.61 -6.87 -2.42
C ASP A 177 16.17 -5.41 -2.70
N GLY A 178 14.89 -5.11 -2.47
CA GLY A 178 14.36 -3.76 -2.60
C GLY A 178 14.37 -3.18 -4.02
N ARG A 179 14.03 -1.89 -4.15
CA ARG A 179 14.01 -1.20 -5.43
C ARG A 179 14.48 0.25 -5.35
N ARG A 180 15.24 0.68 -6.38
CA ARG A 180 15.60 2.08 -6.59
C ARG A 180 14.57 2.76 -7.49
N PHE A 181 14.18 3.97 -7.12
CA PHE A 181 13.34 4.85 -7.91
C PHE A 181 14.08 6.14 -8.30
N SER A 182 13.68 6.76 -9.38
CA SER A 182 14.12 8.12 -9.77
C SER A 182 13.22 9.17 -9.11
N SER A 183 13.62 10.45 -9.15
CA SER A 183 12.79 11.55 -8.66
C SER A 183 11.52 11.80 -9.48
N ASN A 184 11.47 11.30 -10.73
CA ASN A 184 10.35 11.49 -11.65
C ASN A 184 9.59 10.18 -11.87
N ILE A 185 9.43 9.39 -10.80
CA ILE A 185 8.74 8.11 -10.85
C ILE A 185 7.23 8.31 -11.04
N SER A 186 6.59 7.46 -11.84
CA SER A 186 5.13 7.41 -11.92
C SER A 186 4.53 6.48 -10.87
N ASN A 187 3.26 6.69 -10.53
CA ASN A 187 2.54 5.82 -9.61
C ASN A 187 2.52 4.37 -10.12
N GLU A 188 2.33 4.19 -11.42
CA GLU A 188 2.24 2.89 -12.09
C GLU A 188 3.52 2.06 -11.88
N GLU A 189 4.71 2.69 -12.01
CA GLU A 189 5.98 1.98 -11.81
C GLU A 189 6.17 1.49 -10.37
N VAL A 190 5.68 2.25 -9.37
CA VAL A 190 5.71 1.83 -7.96
C VAL A 190 4.73 0.68 -7.74
N ILE A 191 3.50 0.79 -8.26
CA ILE A 191 2.46 -0.23 -8.13
C ILE A 191 2.89 -1.54 -8.83
N GLU A 192 3.48 -1.49 -10.02
CA GLU A 192 4.00 -2.68 -10.70
C GLU A 192 5.08 -3.39 -9.85
N TRP A 193 5.96 -2.61 -9.20
CA TRP A 193 6.92 -3.21 -8.29
C TRP A 193 6.24 -3.89 -7.10
N LEU A 194 5.26 -3.25 -6.45
CA LEU A 194 4.54 -3.82 -5.33
C LEU A 194 3.84 -5.14 -5.71
N LYS A 195 3.21 -5.18 -6.88
CA LYS A 195 2.60 -6.41 -7.43
C LYS A 195 3.63 -7.51 -7.66
N SER A 196 4.87 -7.16 -8.02
CA SER A 196 5.95 -8.14 -8.24
C SER A 196 6.53 -8.75 -6.97
N LEU A 197 6.25 -8.16 -5.79
CA LEU A 197 6.77 -8.66 -4.51
C LEU A 197 6.03 -9.90 -4.00
N ASP A 198 4.89 -10.27 -4.63
CA ASP A 198 4.03 -11.38 -4.20
C ASP A 198 3.81 -11.37 -2.68
N LEU A 199 3.66 -10.17 -2.15
CA LEU A 199 3.25 -9.99 -0.77
C LEU A 199 1.87 -10.61 -0.69
N ASN A 200 1.70 -11.66 0.13
CA ASN A 200 0.38 -12.15 0.52
C ASN A 200 -0.33 -11.08 1.36
N VAL A 201 -0.35 -9.85 0.86
CA VAL A 201 -1.27 -8.82 1.34
C VAL A 201 -2.63 -9.46 1.10
N LYS A 202 -3.41 -9.65 2.14
CA LYS A 202 -4.85 -9.73 1.92
C LYS A 202 -5.16 -8.47 1.10
N GLU A 203 -5.37 -8.63 -0.21
CA GLU A 203 -6.44 -7.88 -0.79
C GLU A 203 -7.60 -8.21 0.16
N GLU A 204 -8.00 -7.29 1.04
CA GLU A 204 -9.37 -7.32 1.46
C GLU A 204 -10.10 -7.28 0.13
N ASN A 205 -10.50 -8.46 -0.29
CA ASN A 205 -11.47 -8.61 -1.33
C ASN A 205 -12.73 -8.05 -0.66
N ILE A 206 -12.76 -6.70 -0.57
CA ILE A 206 -13.97 -6.00 -0.18
C ILE A 206 -14.90 -6.46 -1.27
N ASP A 207 -15.76 -7.41 -0.92
CA ASP A 207 -16.82 -7.87 -1.81
C ASP A 207 -17.72 -6.64 -2.01
N MET A 208 -17.27 -5.72 -2.89
CA MET A 208 -17.90 -4.43 -3.16
C MET A 208 -19.27 -4.67 -3.80
N LYS A 209 -20.14 -5.33 -3.02
CA LYS A 209 -21.51 -5.58 -3.41
C LYS A 209 -22.37 -4.39 -3.12
N ILE A 210 -23.15 -4.04 -4.11
CA ILE A 210 -24.14 -2.97 -4.05
C ILE A 210 -25.51 -3.52 -4.37
N GLU A 211 -26.51 -2.89 -3.81
CA GLU A 211 -27.92 -3.11 -4.13
C GLU A 211 -28.41 -1.96 -5.00
N ILE A 212 -29.00 -2.29 -6.15
CA ILE A 212 -29.67 -1.36 -7.06
C ILE A 212 -31.16 -1.63 -7.00
N ILE A 213 -31.93 -0.67 -6.55
CA ILE A 213 -33.38 -0.77 -6.35
C ILE A 213 -34.08 0.07 -7.39
N ILE A 214 -35.02 -0.54 -8.11
CA ILE A 214 -35.94 0.11 -9.08
C ILE A 214 -37.32 -0.33 -8.71
N ASP A 215 -38.20 0.62 -8.35
CA ASP A 215 -39.56 0.33 -7.83
C ASP A 215 -39.46 -0.72 -6.69
N ASP A 216 -40.11 -1.88 -6.88
CA ASP A 216 -40.10 -3.00 -5.92
C ASP A 216 -39.05 -4.07 -6.24
N VAL A 217 -38.14 -3.84 -7.21
CA VAL A 217 -37.13 -4.81 -7.64
C VAL A 217 -35.77 -4.42 -7.08
N SER A 218 -35.19 -5.33 -6.30
CA SER A 218 -33.82 -5.22 -5.80
C SER A 218 -32.90 -6.12 -6.59
N MET A 219 -31.84 -5.54 -7.15
CA MET A 219 -30.77 -6.23 -7.89
C MET A 219 -29.45 -6.09 -7.17
N ILE A 220 -28.70 -7.18 -7.09
CA ILE A 220 -27.32 -7.18 -6.57
C ILE A 220 -26.35 -6.98 -7.72
N ALA A 221 -25.35 -6.15 -7.49
CA ALA A 221 -24.24 -5.96 -8.40
C ALA A 221 -22.92 -6.02 -7.64
N THR A 222 -21.88 -6.50 -8.31
CA THR A 222 -20.50 -6.52 -7.79
C THR A 222 -19.70 -5.46 -8.56
N LEU A 223 -19.04 -4.57 -7.85
CA LEU A 223 -18.13 -3.60 -8.44
C LEU A 223 -16.77 -4.23 -8.76
N ASP A 224 -16.14 -3.73 -9.80
CA ASP A 224 -14.83 -4.20 -10.26
C ASP A 224 -13.71 -3.66 -9.35
N ASP A 225 -12.60 -4.36 -9.24
CA ASP A 225 -11.42 -3.91 -8.48
C ASP A 225 -10.58 -2.90 -9.29
N ASN A 226 -11.07 -1.66 -9.35
CA ASN A 226 -10.36 -0.55 -9.97
C ASN A 226 -10.57 0.76 -9.18
N PRO A 227 -9.71 1.78 -9.38
CA PRO A 227 -9.78 3.03 -8.61
C PRO A 227 -11.14 3.72 -8.67
N SER A 228 -11.77 3.76 -9.84
CA SER A 228 -13.08 4.42 -10.03
C SER A 228 -14.21 3.71 -9.28
N ALA A 229 -14.20 2.38 -9.28
CA ALA A 229 -15.17 1.55 -8.57
C ALA A 229 -15.01 1.64 -7.06
N LYS A 230 -13.75 1.67 -6.56
CA LYS A 230 -13.46 1.89 -5.14
C LYS A 230 -13.92 3.27 -4.67
N GLU A 231 -13.62 4.32 -5.43
CA GLU A 231 -14.07 5.70 -5.15
C GLU A 231 -15.60 5.78 -5.13
N PHE A 232 -16.27 5.11 -6.08
CA PHE A 232 -17.72 5.02 -6.12
C PHE A 232 -18.29 4.28 -4.91
N TYR A 233 -17.70 3.14 -4.52
CA TYR A 233 -18.10 2.35 -3.36
C TYR A 233 -18.00 3.13 -2.06
N GLU A 234 -16.88 3.82 -1.82
CA GLU A 234 -16.70 4.64 -0.63
C GLU A 234 -17.70 5.81 -0.57
N TYR A 235 -18.02 6.44 -1.71
CA TYR A 235 -19.03 7.48 -1.75
C TYR A 235 -20.42 6.97 -1.34
N ILE A 236 -20.86 5.83 -1.89
CA ILE A 236 -22.20 5.28 -1.59
C ILE A 236 -22.26 4.60 -0.20
N LYS A 237 -21.13 4.23 0.41
CA LYS A 237 -21.04 3.71 1.78
C LYS A 237 -21.49 4.76 2.82
N GLU A 238 -21.17 6.01 2.57
CA GLU A 238 -21.59 7.11 3.43
C GLU A 238 -22.99 7.68 3.05
N ASN A 239 -23.40 7.52 1.79
CA ASN A 239 -24.59 8.17 1.24
C ASN A 239 -25.33 7.23 0.29
N ASN A 240 -26.57 6.87 0.60
CA ASN A 240 -27.42 6.22 -0.40
C ASN A 240 -27.62 7.16 -1.58
N LEU A 241 -27.45 6.65 -2.78
CA LEU A 241 -27.49 7.44 -4.01
C LEU A 241 -28.80 7.19 -4.77
N THR A 242 -29.63 8.23 -4.93
CA THR A 242 -30.87 8.15 -5.73
C THR A 242 -30.69 8.95 -7.01
N LEU A 243 -30.88 8.31 -8.15
CA LEU A 243 -30.61 8.87 -9.47
C LEU A 243 -31.80 8.67 -10.39
N LYS A 244 -32.02 9.64 -11.27
CA LYS A 244 -32.90 9.48 -12.43
C LYS A 244 -32.03 9.09 -13.63
N LEU A 245 -32.36 7.96 -14.26
CA LEU A 245 -31.72 7.49 -15.48
C LEU A 245 -32.76 7.57 -16.63
N GLU A 246 -32.26 7.94 -17.81
CA GLU A 246 -33.04 8.03 -19.04
C GLU A 246 -32.54 6.98 -20.05
N GLU A 247 -33.44 6.38 -20.77
CA GLU A 247 -33.10 5.42 -21.83
C GLU A 247 -32.35 6.13 -22.96
N TYR A 248 -31.26 5.55 -23.42
CA TYR A 248 -30.47 6.09 -24.52
C TYR A 248 -30.02 5.01 -25.49
N GLY A 249 -30.24 5.25 -26.76
CA GLY A 249 -29.66 4.50 -27.88
C GLY A 249 -30.15 3.07 -28.06
N GLY A 250 -31.11 2.59 -27.29
CA GLY A 250 -31.60 1.21 -27.35
C GLY A 250 -30.68 0.20 -26.67
N PHE A 251 -29.74 0.65 -25.80
CA PHE A 251 -28.78 -0.23 -25.15
C PHE A 251 -28.43 0.16 -23.70
N GLU A 252 -28.72 1.36 -23.22
CA GLU A 252 -28.39 1.80 -21.89
C GLU A 252 -29.42 2.70 -21.22
N TYR A 253 -29.40 2.75 -19.89
CA TYR A 253 -30.05 3.77 -19.07
C TYR A 253 -28.95 4.59 -18.40
N VAL A 254 -28.89 5.89 -18.72
CA VAL A 254 -27.82 6.80 -18.32
C VAL A 254 -28.34 8.00 -17.55
N GLY A 255 -27.58 8.46 -16.57
CA GLY A 255 -27.92 9.68 -15.81
C GLY A 255 -26.72 10.25 -15.07
N PRO A 256 -26.82 11.53 -14.66
CA PRO A 256 -25.72 12.19 -13.93
C PRO A 256 -25.59 11.64 -12.51
N LEU A 257 -24.33 11.43 -12.07
CA LEU A 257 -24.01 11.05 -10.69
C LEU A 257 -24.22 12.21 -9.69
N GLY A 258 -24.08 13.47 -10.16
CA GLY A 258 -24.08 14.65 -9.29
C GLY A 258 -22.69 15.00 -8.72
N PHE A 259 -21.69 14.16 -8.95
CA PHE A 259 -20.27 14.32 -8.59
C PHE A 259 -19.40 13.69 -9.68
N SER A 260 -18.07 13.81 -9.53
CA SER A 260 -17.12 13.24 -10.50
C SER A 260 -16.26 12.20 -9.81
N LEU A 261 -15.94 11.13 -10.55
CA LEU A 261 -15.03 10.06 -10.16
C LEU A 261 -13.78 10.07 -11.06
N THR A 262 -12.73 9.48 -10.57
CA THR A 262 -11.52 9.21 -11.37
C THR A 262 -11.89 8.36 -12.59
N ARG A 263 -11.35 8.73 -13.77
CA ARG A 263 -11.56 7.99 -15.02
C ARG A 263 -10.44 7.00 -15.24
N ASN A 264 -10.82 5.79 -15.62
CA ASN A 264 -9.92 4.73 -16.08
C ASN A 264 -10.49 4.14 -17.39
N ASP A 265 -10.61 5.01 -18.42
CA ASP A 265 -11.31 4.67 -19.66
C ASP A 265 -10.49 3.69 -20.51
N GLU A 266 -11.14 2.60 -20.88
CA GLU A 266 -10.62 1.59 -21.78
C GLU A 266 -11.59 1.37 -22.95
N SER A 267 -11.07 0.92 -24.10
CA SER A 267 -11.92 0.52 -25.23
C SER A 267 -12.56 -0.83 -24.92
N ILE A 268 -13.82 -0.82 -24.54
CA ILE A 268 -14.58 -2.02 -24.17
C ILE A 268 -15.81 -2.24 -25.02
N ASN A 269 -16.21 -3.49 -25.14
CA ASN A 269 -17.49 -3.90 -25.71
C ASN A 269 -18.42 -4.32 -24.57
N THR A 270 -19.35 -3.43 -24.20
CA THR A 270 -20.26 -3.63 -23.06
C THR A 270 -21.25 -4.76 -23.32
N LYS A 271 -21.78 -5.32 -22.25
CA LYS A 271 -22.78 -6.39 -22.25
C LYS A 271 -23.93 -6.02 -21.30
N PRO A 272 -25.11 -6.63 -21.48
CA PRO A 272 -26.20 -6.47 -20.51
C PRO A 272 -25.75 -6.76 -19.08
N GLY A 273 -26.11 -5.85 -18.17
CA GLY A 273 -25.72 -5.88 -16.76
C GLY A 273 -24.44 -5.12 -16.42
N ASP A 274 -23.63 -4.69 -17.39
CA ASP A 274 -22.45 -3.86 -17.09
C ASP A 274 -22.88 -2.49 -16.54
N ILE A 275 -22.18 -2.03 -15.51
CA ILE A 275 -22.32 -0.71 -14.89
C ILE A 275 -21.12 0.12 -15.32
N ILE A 276 -21.38 1.25 -15.95
CA ILE A 276 -20.39 2.05 -16.66
C ILE A 276 -20.34 3.47 -16.09
N LEU A 277 -19.15 4.02 -15.95
CA LEU A 277 -18.90 5.43 -15.76
C LEU A 277 -18.56 6.05 -17.12
N TYR A 278 -19.31 7.04 -17.52
CA TYR A 278 -19.08 7.82 -18.73
C TYR A 278 -18.68 9.26 -18.40
N ASN A 279 -17.63 9.76 -19.03
CA ASN A 279 -17.08 11.11 -18.80
C ASN A 279 -16.75 11.45 -17.34
N GLY A 280 -16.63 10.46 -16.47
CA GLY A 280 -16.29 10.64 -15.05
C GLY A 280 -17.43 11.12 -14.16
N ASN A 281 -18.62 11.44 -14.69
CA ASN A 281 -19.73 12.02 -13.94
C ASN A 281 -21.12 11.52 -14.33
N GLN A 282 -21.19 10.53 -15.21
CA GLN A 282 -22.45 9.88 -15.59
C GLN A 282 -22.34 8.38 -15.33
N ILE A 283 -23.37 7.79 -14.75
CA ILE A 283 -23.49 6.34 -14.58
C ILE A 283 -24.45 5.81 -15.64
N SER A 284 -24.09 4.65 -16.20
CA SER A 284 -24.91 3.95 -17.16
C SER A 284 -25.08 2.49 -16.77
N ILE A 285 -26.30 1.96 -16.89
CA ILE A 285 -26.62 0.53 -16.75
C ILE A 285 -26.96 -0.01 -18.14
N MET A 286 -26.14 -0.95 -18.59
CA MET A 286 -26.29 -1.54 -19.91
C MET A 286 -27.36 -2.63 -19.90
N TYR A 287 -28.34 -2.54 -20.78
CA TYR A 287 -29.28 -3.63 -21.07
C TYR A 287 -29.10 -4.21 -22.48
N GLY A 288 -28.34 -3.52 -23.32
CA GLY A 288 -27.85 -3.96 -24.62
C GLY A 288 -26.30 -3.97 -24.66
N SER A 289 -25.74 -3.79 -25.85
CA SER A 289 -24.29 -3.77 -26.06
C SER A 289 -23.88 -2.55 -26.87
N ASN A 290 -22.75 -1.95 -26.53
CA ASN A 290 -22.12 -0.86 -27.24
C ASN A 290 -20.59 -0.98 -27.15
N SER A 291 -19.86 -0.43 -28.11
CA SER A 291 -18.40 -0.39 -28.12
C SER A 291 -17.93 1.06 -28.07
N TRP A 292 -17.27 1.43 -26.99
CA TRP A 292 -16.76 2.78 -26.78
C TRP A 292 -15.61 2.78 -25.75
N SER A 293 -15.07 3.96 -25.50
CA SER A 293 -14.11 4.16 -24.41
C SER A 293 -14.86 4.50 -23.13
N TYR A 294 -14.88 3.58 -22.18
CA TYR A 294 -15.62 3.67 -20.94
C TYR A 294 -14.74 3.26 -19.75
N THR A 295 -15.08 3.74 -18.58
CA THR A 295 -14.62 3.15 -17.30
C THR A 295 -15.68 2.19 -16.79
N LYS A 296 -15.36 0.92 -16.64
CA LYS A 296 -16.28 -0.06 -16.07
C LYS A 296 -16.24 0.02 -14.55
N LEU A 297 -17.42 0.20 -13.92
CA LEU A 297 -17.57 0.20 -12.46
C LEU A 297 -17.91 -1.17 -11.90
N GLY A 298 -18.57 -2.03 -12.66
CA GLY A 298 -18.97 -3.34 -12.16
C GLY A 298 -20.02 -4.01 -13.03
N LYS A 299 -20.71 -4.99 -12.43
CA LYS A 299 -21.72 -5.78 -13.14
C LYS A 299 -22.85 -6.26 -12.22
N ILE A 300 -24.08 -6.21 -12.73
CA ILE A 300 -25.26 -6.82 -12.11
C ILE A 300 -25.16 -8.33 -12.17
N ASP A 301 -25.57 -9.03 -11.11
CA ASP A 301 -25.58 -10.48 -11.01
C ASP A 301 -26.37 -11.12 -12.16
N THR A 302 -25.82 -12.23 -12.68
CA THR A 302 -26.35 -12.93 -13.87
C THR A 302 -27.81 -13.33 -13.77
N LYS A 303 -28.33 -13.59 -12.56
CA LYS A 303 -29.72 -13.97 -12.34
C LYS A 303 -30.73 -12.89 -12.75
N PHE A 304 -30.31 -11.62 -12.81
CA PHE A 304 -31.17 -10.50 -13.18
C PHE A 304 -31.05 -10.11 -14.67
N ILE A 305 -29.99 -10.53 -15.36
CA ILE A 305 -29.66 -10.04 -16.71
C ILE A 305 -30.77 -10.36 -17.72
N ASN A 306 -31.39 -11.53 -17.65
CA ASN A 306 -32.44 -11.93 -18.59
C ASN A 306 -33.73 -11.10 -18.44
N ASN A 307 -33.93 -10.45 -17.31
CA ASN A 307 -35.12 -9.67 -17.00
C ASN A 307 -34.88 -8.16 -17.04
N LEU A 308 -33.68 -7.69 -17.42
CA LEU A 308 -33.36 -6.26 -17.43
C LEU A 308 -34.32 -5.45 -18.31
N ASN A 309 -34.71 -5.95 -19.47
CA ASN A 309 -35.68 -5.30 -20.34
C ASN A 309 -37.09 -5.16 -19.73
N GLU A 310 -37.46 -6.07 -18.83
CA GLU A 310 -38.73 -6.02 -18.10
C GLU A 310 -38.68 -5.07 -16.91
N ILE A 311 -37.48 -5.02 -16.26
CA ILE A 311 -37.21 -4.13 -15.13
C ILE A 311 -37.11 -2.69 -15.60
N PHE A 312 -36.38 -2.45 -16.70
CA PHE A 312 -36.18 -1.15 -17.34
C PHE A 312 -37.18 -0.94 -18.47
N LYS A 313 -38.47 -1.01 -18.20
CA LYS A 313 -39.52 -0.93 -19.23
C LYS A 313 -40.02 0.47 -19.56
N ASN A 314 -39.66 1.47 -18.75
CA ASN A 314 -40.08 2.85 -18.94
C ASN A 314 -38.96 3.66 -19.62
N SER A 315 -39.29 4.78 -20.23
CA SER A 315 -38.32 5.68 -20.87
C SER A 315 -37.36 6.35 -19.90
N ASP A 316 -37.77 6.47 -18.65
CA ASP A 316 -36.97 6.98 -17.55
C ASP A 316 -37.32 6.20 -16.27
N VAL A 317 -36.32 5.97 -15.44
CA VAL A 317 -36.42 5.24 -14.19
C VAL A 317 -35.71 5.98 -13.06
N VAL A 318 -36.22 5.83 -11.85
CA VAL A 318 -35.52 6.28 -10.63
C VAL A 318 -34.93 5.05 -9.97
N ILE A 319 -33.62 5.09 -9.75
CA ILE A 319 -32.90 4.02 -9.05
C ILE A 319 -32.36 4.51 -7.72
N THR A 320 -32.26 3.61 -6.76
CA THR A 320 -31.49 3.84 -5.51
C THR A 320 -30.36 2.83 -5.45
N ILE A 321 -29.15 3.31 -5.22
CA ILE A 321 -27.94 2.52 -5.07
C ILE A 321 -27.46 2.65 -3.62
N LYS A 322 -27.16 1.51 -2.97
CA LYS A 322 -26.59 1.47 -1.63
C LYS A 322 -25.63 0.27 -1.48
N VAL A 323 -24.74 0.35 -0.51
CA VAL A 323 -23.88 -0.78 -0.15
C VAL A 323 -24.73 -1.88 0.49
N MET A 324 -24.44 -3.14 0.18
CA MET A 324 -25.02 -4.26 0.92
C MET A 324 -24.33 -4.37 2.29
N GLU A 325 -25.12 -4.30 3.37
CA GLU A 325 -24.66 -4.68 4.69
C GLU A 325 -24.46 -6.21 4.70
N GLY A 326 -23.25 -6.67 5.06
CA GLY A 326 -22.89 -8.08 5.15
C GLY A 326 -23.50 -8.80 6.35
#